data_4495e73936d16ff7d5eeb66995f5fcd9
#
_entry.id   4495e73936d16ff7d5eeb66995f5fcd9
#
_cell.length_a   1.000
_cell.length_b   1.000
_cell.length_c   1.000
_cell.angle_alpha   90.00
_cell.angle_beta   90.00
_cell.angle_gamma   90.00
#
_symmetry.space_group_name_H-M   'P 1'
#
loop_
_entity.id
_entity.type
_entity.pdbx_description
1 polymer ?
#
loop_
_entity_poly.entity_id
_entity_poly.type
_entity_poly.pdbx_seq_one_letter_code
_entity_poly.pdbx_strand_id
1 'polypeptide(L)'
;MLIEKSLSTGDLVTVKLVTGEEIIARLEETRDDAYVISRPTMLVPTERGTALVGYLLTADIEQNVVLERAKVIVITQSKKELEAGYIQATTGISTINTGIVR
;
A
#
# COMPACT_ATOMS: atom_id res chain seq x y z
N MET A 1 -0.59 29.38 -10.98
CA MET A 1 0.38 28.64 -10.23
C MET A 1 -0.15 27.27 -9.81
N LEU A 2 0.68 26.31 -9.91
CA LEU A 2 0.30 24.96 -9.53
C LEU A 2 0.65 24.71 -8.07
N ILE A 3 -0.33 24.24 -7.32
CA ILE A 3 -0.12 23.94 -5.92
C ILE A 3 -0.23 22.44 -5.76
N GLU A 4 0.85 21.84 -5.34
CA GLU A 4 0.86 20.41 -5.08
C GLU A 4 0.25 20.14 -3.74
N LYS A 5 -0.59 19.13 -3.72
CA LYS A 5 -1.19 18.72 -2.48
C LYS A 5 -0.21 17.87 -1.70
N SER A 6 0.08 18.27 -0.48
CA SER A 6 0.98 17.50 0.38
C SER A 6 0.30 16.23 0.82
N LEU A 7 1.10 15.18 0.95
CA LEU A 7 0.63 13.93 1.51
C LEU A 7 0.49 14.08 3.03
N SER A 8 -0.51 13.42 3.57
CA SER A 8 -0.80 13.47 4.99
C SER A 8 -0.91 12.07 5.56
N THR A 9 -0.63 11.96 6.85
CA THR A 9 -0.86 10.72 7.57
C THR A 9 -2.31 10.30 7.38
N GLY A 10 -2.48 9.02 7.08
CA GLY A 10 -3.80 8.45 6.82
C GLY A 10 -4.17 8.38 5.36
N ASP A 11 -3.42 9.06 4.49
CA ASP A 11 -3.70 8.99 3.06
C ASP A 11 -3.42 7.59 2.53
N LEU A 12 -4.25 7.16 1.59
CA LEU A 12 -3.95 5.97 0.82
C LEU A 12 -3.03 6.41 -0.32
N VAL A 13 -1.85 5.83 -0.39
CA VAL A 13 -0.82 6.28 -1.32
C VAL A 13 -0.44 5.19 -2.29
N THR A 14 -0.07 5.62 -3.49
CA THR A 14 0.50 4.76 -4.53
C THR A 14 1.97 5.08 -4.60
N VAL A 15 2.80 4.05 -4.51
CA VAL A 15 4.25 4.18 -4.47
C VAL A 15 4.86 3.33 -5.57
N LYS A 16 5.70 3.95 -6.39
CA LYS A 16 6.48 3.24 -7.40
C LYS A 16 7.90 3.11 -6.91
N LEU A 17 8.40 1.89 -6.84
CA LEU A 17 9.75 1.63 -6.36
C LEU A 17 10.72 1.56 -7.52
N VAL A 18 12.02 1.78 -7.21
CA VAL A 18 13.06 1.71 -8.25
C VAL A 18 13.13 0.35 -8.90
N THR A 19 12.68 -0.68 -8.20
CA THR A 19 12.66 -2.05 -8.76
C THR A 19 11.45 -2.32 -9.64
N GLY A 20 10.52 -1.37 -9.75
CA GLY A 20 9.40 -1.46 -10.67
C GLY A 20 8.05 -1.76 -10.06
N GLU A 21 8.00 -2.22 -8.83
CA GLU A 21 6.72 -2.54 -8.21
C GLU A 21 5.93 -1.28 -7.94
N GLU A 22 4.63 -1.39 -8.04
CA GLU A 22 3.71 -0.34 -7.66
C GLU A 22 2.91 -0.82 -6.47
N ILE A 23 3.05 -0.11 -5.35
CA ILE A 23 2.49 -0.51 -4.06
C ILE A 23 1.40 0.48 -3.68
N ILE A 24 0.35 -0.04 -3.05
CA ILE A 24 -0.73 0.77 -2.48
C ILE A 24 -0.74 0.50 -0.99
N ALA A 25 -0.67 1.56 -0.19
CA ALA A 25 -0.56 1.41 1.25
C ALA A 25 -1.11 2.65 1.95
N ARG A 26 -1.34 2.53 3.25
CA ARG A 26 -1.74 3.67 4.07
C ARG A 26 -0.47 4.36 4.56
N LEU A 27 -0.40 5.66 4.39
CA LEU A 27 0.75 6.42 4.87
C LEU A 27 0.57 6.69 6.36
N GLU A 28 1.55 6.25 7.15
CA GLU A 28 1.48 6.44 8.59
C GLU A 28 2.35 7.59 9.07
N GLU A 29 3.48 7.79 8.43
CA GLU A 29 4.42 8.83 8.85
C GLU A 29 5.38 9.14 7.72
N THR A 30 5.79 10.38 7.60
CA THR A 30 6.83 10.80 6.65
C THR A 30 8.03 11.26 7.45
N ARG A 31 9.19 10.67 7.15
CA ARG A 31 10.45 11.02 7.77
C ARG A 31 11.39 11.56 6.72
N ASP A 32 12.51 12.11 7.15
CA ASP A 32 13.49 12.67 6.21
C ASP A 32 14.00 11.64 5.22
N ASP A 33 14.23 10.42 5.69
CA ASP A 33 14.83 9.36 4.87
C ASP A 33 13.90 8.18 4.63
N ALA A 34 12.65 8.25 5.07
CA ALA A 34 11.77 7.11 4.98
C ALA A 34 10.32 7.52 4.94
N TYR A 35 9.50 6.64 4.39
CA TYR A 35 8.05 6.67 4.58
C TYR A 35 7.67 5.48 5.42
N VAL A 36 6.84 5.71 6.43
CA VAL A 36 6.30 4.62 7.23
C VAL A 36 4.91 4.34 6.70
N ILE A 37 4.69 3.11 6.27
CA ILE A 37 3.41 2.72 5.66
C ILE A 37 2.87 1.51 6.39
N SER A 38 1.58 1.27 6.21
CA SER A 38 0.95 0.07 6.77
C SER A 38 0.25 -0.67 5.65
N ARG A 39 0.21 -1.98 5.80
CA ARG A 39 -0.54 -2.91 4.95
C ARG A 39 -0.27 -2.69 3.47
N PRO A 40 1.00 -2.78 3.05
CA PRO A 40 1.31 -2.59 1.63
C PRO A 40 0.72 -3.70 0.78
N THR A 41 0.11 -3.30 -0.32
CA THR A 41 -0.54 -4.22 -1.26
C THR A 41 -0.07 -3.91 -2.66
N MET A 42 -0.34 -4.85 -3.58
CA MET A 42 -0.08 -4.67 -5.00
C MET A 42 -1.33 -5.07 -5.76
N LEU A 43 -1.54 -4.41 -6.91
CA LEU A 43 -2.56 -4.85 -7.85
C LEU A 43 -1.96 -5.92 -8.75
N VAL A 44 -2.62 -7.03 -8.85
CA VAL A 44 -2.18 -8.10 -9.75
C VAL A 44 -3.30 -8.45 -10.72
N PRO A 45 -2.97 -8.82 -11.95
CA PRO A 45 -3.99 -9.21 -12.90
C PRO A 45 -4.54 -10.60 -12.55
N THR A 46 -5.81 -10.76 -12.78
CA THR A 46 -6.49 -12.04 -12.61
C THR A 46 -7.37 -12.26 -13.83
N GLU A 47 -7.98 -13.42 -13.88
CA GLU A 47 -8.89 -13.73 -14.98
C GLU A 47 -10.11 -12.82 -14.99
N ARG A 48 -10.45 -12.26 -13.85
CA ARG A 48 -11.64 -11.42 -13.72
C ARG A 48 -11.32 -9.95 -13.58
N GLY A 49 -10.10 -9.55 -13.93
CA GLY A 49 -9.67 -8.17 -13.79
C GLY A 49 -8.46 -8.10 -12.92
N THR A 50 -8.50 -7.27 -11.88
CA THR A 50 -7.37 -7.10 -10.99
C THR A 50 -7.77 -7.38 -9.55
N ALA A 51 -6.79 -7.73 -8.73
CA ALA A 51 -7.01 -7.96 -7.32
C ALA A 51 -5.89 -7.30 -6.52
N LEU A 52 -6.22 -6.87 -5.31
CA LEU A 52 -5.21 -6.36 -4.39
C LEU A 52 -4.72 -7.51 -3.54
N VAL A 53 -3.41 -7.70 -3.51
CA VAL A 53 -2.79 -8.76 -2.70
C VAL A 53 -1.71 -8.13 -1.84
N GLY A 54 -1.37 -8.79 -0.75
CA GLY A 54 -0.31 -8.29 0.11
C GLY A 54 1.02 -8.23 -0.60
N TYR A 55 1.76 -7.16 -0.35
CA TYR A 55 3.09 -7.00 -0.97
C TYR A 55 4.12 -7.84 -0.23
N LEU A 56 4.08 -7.83 1.09
CA LEU A 56 5.00 -8.60 1.92
C LEU A 56 4.26 -9.78 2.50
N LEU A 57 4.47 -10.95 1.94
CA LEU A 57 3.64 -12.10 2.25
C LEU A 57 3.89 -12.69 3.63
N THR A 58 5.06 -12.44 4.20
CA THR A 58 5.42 -13.03 5.47
C THR A 58 5.50 -12.01 6.61
N ALA A 59 5.17 -10.76 6.33
CA ALA A 59 5.23 -9.73 7.37
C ALA A 59 3.96 -9.75 8.20
N ASP A 60 4.10 -9.33 9.45
CA ASP A 60 2.96 -9.17 10.34
C ASP A 60 2.15 -7.97 9.88
N ILE A 61 0.91 -8.20 9.49
CA ILE A 61 0.06 -7.16 8.93
C ILE A 61 -0.22 -6.03 9.93
N GLU A 62 -0.06 -6.31 11.21
CA GLU A 62 -0.29 -5.30 12.24
C GLU A 62 0.89 -4.36 12.45
N GLN A 63 2.03 -4.67 11.84
CA GLN A 63 3.23 -3.86 12.01
C GLN A 63 3.36 -2.88 10.86
N ASN A 64 3.82 -1.67 11.19
CA ASN A 64 4.15 -0.70 10.16
C ASN A 64 5.45 -1.09 9.46
N VAL A 65 5.57 -0.65 8.23
CA VAL A 65 6.73 -0.98 7.38
C VAL A 65 7.46 0.32 7.08
N VAL A 66 8.78 0.29 7.22
CA VAL A 66 9.62 1.45 6.92
C VAL A 66 10.16 1.30 5.52
N LEU A 67 9.86 2.26 4.66
CA LEU A 67 10.21 2.24 3.25
C LEU A 67 11.25 3.32 3.01
N GLU A 68 12.43 2.94 2.54
CA GLU A 68 13.50 3.92 2.29
C GLU A 68 13.09 4.86 1.16
N ARG A 69 13.18 6.17 1.41
CA ARG A 69 12.82 7.14 0.37
C ARG A 69 13.72 7.03 -0.86
N ALA A 70 14.97 6.61 -0.66
CA ALA A 70 15.91 6.45 -1.78
C ALA A 70 15.46 5.39 -2.77
N LYS A 71 14.56 4.49 -2.37
CA LYS A 71 14.07 3.43 -3.24
C LYS A 71 12.72 3.79 -3.89
N VAL A 72 12.22 4.99 -3.65
CA VAL A 72 10.92 5.43 -4.15
C VAL A 72 11.13 6.37 -5.32
N ILE A 73 10.55 6.03 -6.46
CA ILE A 73 10.57 6.93 -7.62
C ILE A 73 9.42 7.94 -7.53
N VAL A 74 8.24 7.44 -7.18
CA VAL A 74 7.02 8.26 -7.14
C VAL A 74 6.22 7.86 -5.91
N ILE A 75 5.67 8.85 -5.22
CA ILE A 75 4.66 8.60 -4.21
C ILE A 75 3.58 9.66 -4.39
N THR A 76 2.32 9.21 -4.44
CA THR A 76 1.20 10.11 -4.68
C THR A 76 -0.04 9.49 -4.05
N GLN A 77 -1.09 10.30 -3.93
CA GLN A 77 -2.36 9.76 -3.44
C GLN A 77 -2.93 8.77 -4.44
N SER A 78 -3.50 7.70 -3.91
CA SER A 78 -4.18 6.73 -4.74
C SER A 78 -5.53 7.28 -5.22
N LYS A 79 -6.06 6.69 -6.28
CA LYS A 79 -7.40 7.01 -6.74
C LYS A 79 -8.39 6.71 -5.62
N LYS A 80 -9.39 7.57 -5.48
CA LYS A 80 -10.40 7.36 -4.44
C LYS A 80 -11.16 6.07 -4.62
N GLU A 81 -11.33 5.62 -5.85
CA GLU A 81 -12.05 4.39 -6.13
C GLU A 81 -11.38 3.17 -5.51
N LEU A 82 -10.09 3.27 -5.18
CA LEU A 82 -9.38 2.14 -4.58
C LEU A 82 -9.63 1.99 -3.09
N GLU A 83 -10.17 3.03 -2.45
CA GLU A 83 -10.26 3.04 -0.98
C GLU A 83 -11.06 1.87 -0.45
N ALA A 84 -12.25 1.65 -1.00
CA ALA A 84 -13.12 0.58 -0.49
C ALA A 84 -12.49 -0.79 -0.71
N GLY A 85 -11.92 -1.01 -1.88
CA GLY A 85 -11.27 -2.29 -2.16
C GLY A 85 -10.06 -2.53 -1.29
N TYR A 86 -9.31 -1.48 -1.03
CA TYR A 86 -8.14 -1.59 -0.17
C TYR A 86 -8.53 -1.95 1.26
N ILE A 87 -9.55 -1.26 1.79
CA ILE A 87 -10.03 -1.57 3.14
C ILE A 87 -10.49 -3.01 3.22
N GLN A 88 -11.27 -3.44 2.23
CA GLN A 88 -11.77 -4.82 2.22
C GLN A 88 -10.62 -5.82 2.15
N ALA A 89 -9.63 -5.56 1.30
CA ALA A 89 -8.52 -6.50 1.12
C ALA A 89 -7.64 -6.58 2.36
N THR A 90 -7.54 -5.50 3.13
CA THR A 90 -6.61 -5.46 4.25
C THR A 90 -7.27 -5.70 5.60
N THR A 91 -8.60 -5.78 5.65
CA THR A 91 -9.28 -6.03 6.93
C THR A 91 -10.13 -7.28 6.89
N GLY A 92 -11.00 -7.39 5.91
CA GLY A 92 -11.94 -8.50 5.89
C GLY A 92 -11.27 -9.83 5.69
N ILE A 93 -10.30 -9.87 4.82
CA ILE A 93 -9.69 -11.13 4.43
C ILE A 93 -8.71 -11.63 5.44
N SER A 94 -8.11 -10.73 6.17
CA SER A 94 -7.08 -11.12 7.12
C SER A 94 -7.60 -12.11 8.16
N THR A 95 -8.88 -12.15 8.35
CA THR A 95 -9.46 -13.06 9.32
C THR A 95 -9.64 -14.44 8.77
N ILE A 96 -9.50 -14.59 7.53
CA ILE A 96 -9.79 -15.84 6.91
C ILE A 96 -8.59 -16.65 6.68
N ASN A 97 -7.77 -16.14 6.64
CA ASN A 97 -6.76 -16.78 6.19
C ASN A 97 -6.27 -17.73 6.72
N THR A 98 -6.97 -17.53 7.03
CA THR A 98 -6.89 -18.22 7.32
C THR A 98 -6.78 -19.27 6.90
N GLY A 99 -6.89 -19.27 7.13
CA GLY A 99 -6.84 -20.15 6.83
C GLY A 99 -6.44 -20.76 5.98
N ILE A 100 -6.40 -20.58 5.72
CA ILE A 100 -6.06 -21.13 4.90
C ILE A 100 -5.23 -21.72 4.92
N VAL A 101 -5.23 -21.52 5.48
CA VAL A 101 -4.69 -22.00 5.40
C VAL A 101 -4.45 -22.85 5.40
N ARG A 102 -4.54 -23.03 5.39
CA ARG A 102 -4.38 -23.95 5.27
C ARG A 102 -4.03 -24.54 4.88
#